data_19097326a608e7feace51a31ba6328dc
#
_entry.id   19097326a608e7feace51a31ba6328dc
#
_cell.length_a   1.000
_cell.length_b   1.000
_cell.length_c   1.000
_cell.angle_alpha   90.00
_cell.angle_beta   90.00
_cell.angle_gamma   90.00
#
_symmetry.space_group_name_H-M   'P 1'
#
loop_
_entity.id
_entity.type
_entity.pdbx_description
1 polymer ?
#
loop_
_entity_poly.entity_id
_entity_poly.type
_entity_poly.pdbx_seq_one_letter_code
_entity_poly.pdbx_strand_id
1 'polypeptide(L)'
;MYSIGIDVGTSSVKALLVSESGKVEKSSSPEYDFLTPKPLWAETDPSIWWEATQNAIRSLLAGIDPSSVRAVGLTGQMHGMVALDEKGQVIRPCIMWNDQRSYEECDEITERIGESEVLRITGNPVLAGF
;
A
#
# COMPACT_ATOMS: atom_id res chain seq x y z
N MET A 1 8.54 12.86 -24.14
CA MET A 1 8.50 11.56 -23.43
C MET A 1 7.98 11.77 -22.02
N TYR A 2 7.47 10.69 -21.38
CA TYR A 2 6.85 10.78 -20.07
C TYR A 2 7.37 9.71 -19.13
N SER A 3 7.19 9.95 -17.82
CA SER A 3 7.28 8.96 -16.75
C SER A 3 5.98 8.94 -15.95
N ILE A 4 5.62 7.78 -15.41
CA ILE A 4 4.48 7.62 -14.50
C ILE A 4 4.99 7.34 -13.10
N GLY A 5 4.55 8.12 -12.12
CA GLY A 5 4.71 7.83 -10.70
C GLY A 5 3.41 7.30 -10.12
N ILE A 6 3.45 6.22 -9.35
CA ILE A 6 2.29 5.60 -8.72
C ILE A 6 2.57 5.44 -7.23
N ASP A 7 1.65 5.90 -6.41
CA ASP A 7 1.63 5.68 -4.96
C ASP A 7 0.34 4.94 -4.58
N VAL A 8 0.48 3.71 -4.10
CA VAL A 8 -0.64 2.88 -3.63
C VAL A 8 -0.81 3.10 -2.13
N GLY A 9 -1.61 4.09 -1.77
CA GLY A 9 -1.83 4.51 -0.39
C GLY A 9 -2.88 3.69 0.36
N THR A 10 -3.23 4.15 1.55
CA THR A 10 -4.22 3.49 2.42
C THR A 10 -5.66 3.66 1.91
N SER A 11 -5.99 4.82 1.35
CA SER A 11 -7.36 5.18 0.95
C SER A 11 -7.46 5.66 -0.50
N SER A 12 -6.36 5.68 -1.24
CA SER A 12 -6.35 6.02 -2.67
C SER A 12 -5.07 5.53 -3.34
N VAL A 13 -5.13 5.36 -4.67
CA VAL A 13 -3.94 5.34 -5.51
C VAL A 13 -3.74 6.73 -6.08
N LYS A 14 -2.57 7.32 -5.91
CA LYS A 14 -2.20 8.56 -6.60
C LYS A 14 -1.25 8.26 -7.74
N ALA A 15 -1.62 8.66 -8.94
CA ALA A 15 -0.77 8.51 -10.13
C ALA A 15 -0.55 9.85 -10.82
N LEU A 16 0.68 10.06 -11.30
CA LEU A 16 1.12 11.27 -11.98
C LEU A 16 1.75 10.91 -13.31
N LEU A 17 1.42 11.68 -14.36
CA LEU A 17 2.13 11.68 -15.63
C LEU A 17 3.06 12.90 -15.65
N VAL A 18 4.36 12.65 -15.74
CA VAL A 18 5.40 13.69 -15.66
C VAL A 18 6.17 13.74 -16.98
N SER A 19 6.32 14.95 -17.57
CA SER A 19 7.11 15.16 -18.75
C SER A 19 8.62 15.16 -18.45
N GLU A 20 9.46 15.10 -19.47
CA GLU A 20 10.94 15.16 -19.35
C GLU A 20 11.44 16.45 -18.68
N SER A 21 10.66 17.53 -18.75
CA SER A 21 10.98 18.78 -18.05
C SER A 21 10.67 18.75 -16.55
N GLY A 22 10.12 17.64 -16.02
CA GLY A 22 9.66 17.51 -14.63
C GLY A 22 8.28 18.10 -14.35
N LYS A 23 7.56 18.55 -15.40
CA LYS A 23 6.21 19.09 -15.23
C LYS A 23 5.19 17.97 -15.11
N VAL A 24 4.29 18.08 -14.12
CA VAL A 24 3.12 17.20 -14.00
C VAL A 24 2.10 17.60 -15.05
N GLU A 25 1.86 16.73 -16.03
CA GLU A 25 0.93 16.97 -17.14
C GLU A 25 -0.49 16.48 -16.79
N LYS A 26 -0.59 15.37 -16.06
CA LYS A 26 -1.85 14.82 -15.58
C LYS A 26 -1.68 14.19 -14.20
N SER A 27 -2.77 14.13 -13.46
CA SER A 27 -2.87 13.39 -12.21
C SER A 27 -4.20 12.64 -12.14
N SER A 28 -4.22 11.52 -11.43
CA SER A 28 -5.42 10.74 -11.13
C SER A 28 -5.29 10.18 -9.73
N SER A 29 -6.38 10.20 -8.97
CA SER A 29 -6.37 9.72 -7.58
C SER A 29 -7.71 9.02 -7.26
N PRO A 30 -7.96 7.83 -7.82
CA PRO A 30 -9.12 7.03 -7.44
C PRO A 30 -9.04 6.65 -5.96
N GLU A 31 -10.12 6.95 -5.24
CA GLU A 31 -10.27 6.68 -3.81
C GLU A 31 -10.92 5.33 -3.59
N TYR A 32 -10.67 4.73 -2.44
CA TYR A 32 -11.29 3.51 -1.95
C TYR A 32 -11.28 3.48 -0.42
N ASP A 33 -12.20 2.72 0.15
CA ASP A 33 -12.27 2.51 1.58
C ASP A 33 -11.65 1.16 1.98
N PHE A 34 -11.18 1.08 3.21
CA PHE A 34 -10.85 -0.19 3.84
C PHE A 34 -12.00 -0.68 4.72
N LEU A 35 -12.07 -1.98 4.97
CA LEU A 35 -13.09 -2.59 5.78
C LEU A 35 -12.72 -2.57 7.25
N THR A 36 -13.70 -2.36 8.11
CA THR A 36 -13.59 -2.49 9.56
C THR A 36 -14.56 -3.57 10.07
N PRO A 37 -14.25 -4.87 9.80
CA PRO A 37 -15.18 -5.95 10.08
C PRO A 37 -15.49 -6.15 11.57
N LYS A 38 -14.61 -5.66 12.45
CA LYS A 38 -14.77 -5.59 13.90
C LYS A 38 -14.14 -4.30 14.44
N PRO A 39 -14.47 -3.88 15.67
CA PRO A 39 -13.74 -2.78 16.31
C PRO A 39 -12.22 -3.05 16.31
N LEU A 40 -11.43 -2.03 16.03
CA LEU A 40 -9.96 -2.07 15.95
C LEU A 40 -9.37 -2.89 14.77
N TRP A 41 -10.20 -3.46 13.91
CA TRP A 41 -9.76 -4.18 12.72
C TRP A 41 -9.78 -3.27 11.49
N ALA A 42 -8.76 -3.39 10.66
CA ALA A 42 -8.67 -2.71 9.37
C ALA A 42 -8.15 -3.68 8.31
N GLU A 43 -8.96 -3.92 7.28
CA GLU A 43 -8.65 -4.89 6.22
C GLU A 43 -8.96 -4.30 4.84
N THR A 44 -8.19 -4.70 3.84
CA THR A 44 -8.44 -4.32 2.43
C THR A 44 -8.22 -5.54 1.53
N ASP A 45 -9.15 -5.76 0.60
CA ASP A 45 -8.93 -6.73 -0.48
C ASP A 45 -7.85 -6.16 -1.44
N PRO A 46 -6.73 -6.85 -1.66
CA PRO A 46 -5.68 -6.38 -2.56
C PRO A 46 -6.15 -6.13 -4.01
N SER A 47 -7.25 -6.75 -4.45
CA SER A 47 -7.84 -6.52 -5.77
C SER A 47 -8.30 -5.07 -5.96
N ILE A 48 -8.73 -4.40 -4.89
CA ILE A 48 -9.14 -3.00 -4.90
C ILE A 48 -7.96 -2.10 -5.30
N TRP A 49 -6.77 -2.35 -4.76
CA TRP A 49 -5.57 -1.60 -5.12
C TRP A 49 -5.20 -1.78 -6.59
N TRP A 50 -5.32 -3.00 -7.08
CA TRP A 50 -5.04 -3.30 -8.48
C TRP A 50 -6.03 -2.61 -9.42
N GLU A 51 -7.33 -2.67 -9.12
CA GLU A 51 -8.37 -2.00 -9.89
C GLU A 51 -8.18 -0.47 -9.90
N ALA A 52 -7.96 0.13 -8.72
CA ALA A 52 -7.70 1.56 -8.60
C ALA A 52 -6.44 1.98 -9.37
N THR A 53 -5.37 1.17 -9.33
CA THR A 53 -4.14 1.41 -10.09
C THR A 53 -4.40 1.38 -11.60
N GLN A 54 -5.13 0.38 -12.09
CA GLN A 54 -5.51 0.32 -13.50
C GLN A 54 -6.34 1.53 -13.94
N ASN A 55 -7.30 1.93 -13.11
CA ASN A 55 -8.17 3.08 -13.40
C ASN A 55 -7.36 4.38 -13.42
N ALA A 56 -6.42 4.56 -12.49
CA ALA A 56 -5.52 5.70 -12.49
C ALA A 56 -4.67 5.76 -13.77
N ILE A 57 -4.03 4.65 -14.15
CA ILE A 57 -3.20 4.57 -15.37
C ILE A 57 -4.03 4.85 -16.62
N ARG A 58 -5.21 4.24 -16.76
CA ARG A 58 -6.11 4.49 -17.90
C ARG A 58 -6.48 5.98 -18.01
N SER A 59 -6.76 6.62 -16.88
CA SER A 59 -7.07 8.06 -16.83
C SER A 59 -5.88 8.91 -17.29
N LEU A 60 -4.66 8.60 -16.84
CA LEU A 60 -3.46 9.33 -17.26
C LEU A 60 -3.20 9.18 -18.77
N LEU A 61 -3.39 7.98 -19.30
CA LEU A 61 -3.07 7.66 -20.70
C LEU A 61 -4.18 8.06 -21.68
N ALA A 62 -5.31 8.57 -21.22
CA ALA A 62 -6.37 9.04 -22.12
C ALA A 62 -5.84 10.12 -23.08
N GLY A 63 -5.77 9.81 -24.40
CA GLY A 63 -5.22 10.68 -25.44
C GLY A 63 -3.69 10.78 -25.45
N ILE A 64 -2.98 9.92 -24.75
CA ILE A 64 -1.51 9.80 -24.75
C ILE A 64 -1.13 8.46 -25.39
N ASP A 65 -0.14 8.50 -26.28
CA ASP A 65 0.46 7.27 -26.82
C ASP A 65 1.24 6.55 -25.70
N PRO A 66 0.87 5.33 -25.29
CA PRO A 66 1.57 4.58 -24.25
C PRO A 66 3.06 4.35 -24.56
N SER A 67 3.46 4.30 -25.83
CA SER A 67 4.86 4.15 -26.25
C SER A 67 5.74 5.34 -25.87
N SER A 68 5.12 6.50 -25.58
CA SER A 68 5.81 7.70 -25.10
C SER A 68 6.19 7.65 -23.62
N VAL A 69 5.69 6.64 -22.86
CA VAL A 69 6.05 6.41 -21.44
C VAL A 69 7.33 5.59 -21.39
N ARG A 70 8.37 6.14 -20.75
CA ARG A 70 9.71 5.52 -20.68
C ARG A 70 9.98 4.81 -19.36
N ALA A 71 9.30 5.20 -18.29
CA ALA A 71 9.52 4.65 -16.97
C ALA A 71 8.25 4.70 -16.13
N VAL A 72 8.14 3.74 -15.20
CA VAL A 72 7.12 3.72 -14.15
C VAL A 72 7.86 3.58 -12.82
N GLY A 73 7.61 4.51 -11.90
CA GLY A 73 8.04 4.43 -10.51
C GLY A 73 6.86 4.04 -9.63
N LEU A 74 7.09 3.13 -8.70
CA LEU A 74 6.07 2.62 -7.79
C LEU A 74 6.49 2.83 -6.35
N THR A 75 5.56 3.31 -5.54
CA THR A 75 5.63 3.33 -4.08
C THR A 75 4.26 2.97 -3.50
N GLY A 76 4.16 2.83 -2.19
CA GLY A 76 2.89 2.53 -1.54
C GLY A 76 3.01 2.49 -0.03
N GLN A 77 1.87 2.23 0.62
CA GLN A 77 1.81 2.01 2.07
C GLN A 77 2.70 0.84 2.50
N MET A 78 3.15 0.88 3.73
CA MET A 78 4.03 -0.13 4.32
C MET A 78 3.27 -1.04 5.30
N HIS A 79 3.92 -2.13 5.72
CA HIS A 79 3.50 -3.04 6.80
C HIS A 79 2.25 -3.88 6.55
N GLY A 80 1.46 -3.61 5.52
CA GLY A 80 0.32 -4.46 5.18
C GLY A 80 0.77 -5.85 4.70
N MET A 81 0.24 -6.92 5.29
CA MET A 81 0.55 -8.28 4.92
C MET A 81 -0.42 -8.81 3.85
N VAL A 82 0.05 -9.00 2.63
CA VAL A 82 -0.69 -9.70 1.57
C VAL A 82 -0.22 -11.15 1.52
N ALA A 83 -1.10 -12.09 1.93
CA ALA A 83 -0.80 -13.52 1.90
C ALA A 83 -1.34 -14.14 0.60
N LEU A 84 -0.47 -14.83 -0.14
CA LEU A 84 -0.79 -15.51 -1.38
C LEU A 84 -0.60 -17.03 -1.23
N ASP A 85 -1.40 -17.81 -1.93
CA ASP A 85 -1.18 -19.24 -2.08
C ASP A 85 -0.08 -19.55 -3.13
N GLU A 86 0.21 -20.83 -3.33
CA GLU A 86 1.20 -21.29 -4.31
C GLU A 86 0.86 -20.95 -5.76
N LYS A 87 -0.41 -20.58 -6.05
CA LYS A 87 -0.90 -20.17 -7.38
C LYS A 87 -0.95 -18.65 -7.52
N GLY A 88 -0.50 -17.90 -6.49
CA GLY A 88 -0.54 -16.44 -6.45
C GLY A 88 -1.94 -15.87 -6.18
N GLN A 89 -2.88 -16.68 -5.65
CA GLN A 89 -4.20 -16.21 -5.27
C GLN A 89 -4.17 -15.64 -3.85
N VAL A 90 -4.90 -14.56 -3.64
CA VAL A 90 -5.03 -13.94 -2.31
C VAL A 90 -5.77 -14.88 -1.38
N ILE A 91 -5.14 -15.27 -0.27
CA ILE A 91 -5.71 -16.19 0.73
C ILE A 91 -6.78 -15.49 1.57
N ARG A 92 -6.57 -14.21 1.89
CA ARG A 92 -7.46 -13.40 2.72
C ARG A 92 -7.22 -11.91 2.48
N PRO A 93 -8.13 -11.03 2.89
CA PRO A 93 -7.87 -9.59 2.89
C PRO A 93 -6.58 -9.24 3.64
N CYS A 94 -5.88 -8.25 3.14
CA CYS A 94 -4.68 -7.71 3.77
C CYS A 94 -5.05 -7.08 5.12
N ILE A 95 -4.35 -7.46 6.18
CA ILE A 95 -4.39 -6.74 7.46
C ILE A 95 -3.57 -5.48 7.29
N MET A 96 -4.18 -4.33 7.54
CA MET A 96 -3.60 -3.02 7.29
C MET A 96 -2.69 -2.58 8.45
N TRP A 97 -1.79 -1.62 8.16
CA TRP A 97 -0.87 -1.05 9.14
C TRP A 97 -1.56 -0.35 10.34
N ASN A 98 -2.79 0.12 10.16
CA ASN A 98 -3.60 0.74 11.20
C ASN A 98 -4.51 -0.24 11.95
N ASP A 99 -4.40 -1.54 11.67
CA ASP A 99 -5.08 -2.60 12.42
C ASP A 99 -4.49 -2.76 13.81
N GLN A 100 -5.35 -2.92 14.81
CA GLN A 100 -4.94 -3.01 16.22
C GLN A 100 -5.28 -4.36 16.85
N ARG A 101 -5.62 -5.40 16.02
CA ARG A 101 -6.04 -6.71 16.55
C ARG A 101 -4.97 -7.46 17.33
N SER A 102 -3.70 -7.18 17.03
CA SER A 102 -2.54 -7.87 17.62
C SER A 102 -1.90 -7.12 18.80
N TYR A 103 -2.66 -6.22 19.46
CA TYR A 103 -2.09 -5.45 20.57
C TYR A 103 -1.70 -6.33 21.77
N GLU A 104 -2.48 -7.39 22.06
CA GLU A 104 -2.17 -8.34 23.14
C GLU A 104 -0.88 -9.11 22.86
N GLU A 105 -0.66 -9.54 21.62
CA GLU A 105 0.58 -10.20 21.20
C GLU A 105 1.78 -9.27 21.25
N CYS A 106 1.56 -7.97 20.99
CA CYS A 106 2.63 -6.97 21.13
C CYS A 106 3.07 -6.80 22.58
N ASP A 107 2.12 -6.76 23.50
CA ASP A 107 2.40 -6.70 24.94
C ASP A 107 3.13 -7.98 25.39
N GLU A 108 2.66 -9.15 24.99
CA GLU A 108 3.28 -10.43 25.32
C GLU A 108 4.73 -10.53 24.83
N ILE A 109 5.02 -10.09 23.59
CA ILE A 109 6.37 -10.09 23.04
C ILE A 109 7.25 -9.12 23.83
N THR A 110 6.74 -7.95 24.15
CA THR A 110 7.48 -6.92 24.90
C THR A 110 7.80 -7.39 26.33
N GLU A 111 6.86 -8.05 26.99
CA GLU A 111 7.08 -8.61 28.32
C GLU A 111 8.12 -9.75 28.33
N ARG A 112 8.07 -10.63 27.33
CA ARG A 112 8.97 -11.80 27.24
C ARG A 112 10.41 -11.42 26.88
N ILE A 113 10.60 -10.47 25.97
CA ILE A 113 11.92 -10.13 25.40
C ILE A 113 12.51 -8.90 26.08
N GLY A 114 11.67 -7.95 26.49
CA GLY A 114 12.06 -6.63 26.98
C GLY A 114 12.16 -5.61 25.85
N GLU A 115 11.59 -4.43 26.05
CA GLU A 115 11.54 -3.35 25.06
C GLU A 115 12.93 -2.98 24.52
N SER A 116 13.92 -2.85 25.41
CA SER A 116 15.30 -2.48 25.02
C SER A 116 15.93 -3.51 24.08
N GLU A 117 15.67 -4.80 24.30
CA GLU A 117 16.21 -5.87 23.46
C GLU A 117 15.47 -5.94 22.12
N VAL A 118 14.16 -5.74 22.10
CA VAL A 118 13.38 -5.61 20.86
C VAL A 118 13.95 -4.46 20.02
N LEU A 119 14.08 -3.28 20.59
CA LEU A 119 14.64 -2.11 19.90
C LEU A 119 16.05 -2.37 19.37
N ARG A 120 16.90 -3.04 20.16
CA ARG A 120 18.26 -3.38 19.75
C ARG A 120 18.29 -4.31 18.52
N ILE A 121 17.37 -5.27 18.45
CA ILE A 121 17.33 -6.28 17.36
C ILE A 121 16.65 -5.71 16.11
N THR A 122 15.51 -5.05 16.27
CA THR A 122 14.61 -4.68 15.17
C THR A 122 14.72 -3.22 14.73
N GLY A 123 15.26 -2.36 15.60
CA GLY A 123 15.24 -0.90 15.42
C GLY A 123 13.88 -0.24 15.67
N ASN A 124 12.85 -1.01 16.05
CA ASN A 124 11.51 -0.53 16.31
C ASN A 124 10.90 -1.18 17.55
N PRO A 125 9.95 -0.52 18.25
CA PRO A 125 9.12 -1.18 19.26
C PRO A 125 8.18 -2.20 18.59
N VAL A 126 7.64 -3.12 19.39
CA VAL A 126 6.55 -4.00 18.91
C VAL A 126 5.26 -3.19 18.89
N LEU A 127 4.68 -3.00 17.71
CA LEU A 127 3.45 -2.25 17.52
C LEU A 127 2.46 -3.07 16.68
N ALA A 128 1.19 -3.00 17.04
CA ALA A 128 0.13 -3.58 16.21
C ALA A 128 0.14 -2.93 14.81
N GLY A 129 -0.06 -3.76 13.79
CA GLY A 129 -0.01 -3.31 12.40
C GLY A 129 1.37 -3.34 11.73
N PHE A 130 2.42 -3.67 12.48
CA PHE A 130 3.77 -3.90 11.93
C PHE A 130 3.95 -5.31 11.42
#